data_4b019b414f42772f12ea69755070391f
#
_entry.id   4b019b414f42772f12ea69755070391f
#
_cell.length_a   1.000
_cell.length_b   1.000
_cell.length_c   1.000
_cell.angle_alpha   90.00
_cell.angle_beta   90.00
_cell.angle_gamma   90.00
#
_symmetry.space_group_name_H-M   'P 1'
#
loop_
_entity.id
_entity.type
_entity.pdbx_description
1 polymer ?
#
loop_
_entity_poly.entity_id
_entity_poly.type
_entity_poly.pdbx_seq_one_letter_code
_entity_poly.pdbx_strand_id
1 'polypeptide(L)'
;EAPLAALQYGPTEGYGPLRELIGGWLDGLGVGVPAGQVLVTAGSQQGLDMLGRLLIDPGAPVAVEEPTYLGALQAWQTCQPHYLSLPIDDDGLDVDALATLLASGVRPRFLYVVSCFQNPTGVTLAPARRRRLIELAAQH
;
A
#
# COMPACT_ATOMS: atom_id res chain seq x y z
N GLU A 1 35.17 -5.30 3.18
CA GLU A 1 35.16 -3.92 2.69
C GLU A 1 34.40 -3.02 3.63
N ALA A 2 35.15 -2.11 4.21
CA ALA A 2 34.80 -0.93 4.99
C ALA A 2 33.65 -1.02 5.99
N PRO A 3 33.84 -1.72 7.14
CA PRO A 3 32.86 -1.66 8.23
C PRO A 3 32.59 -0.22 8.73
N LEU A 4 33.56 0.69 8.54
CA LEU A 4 33.42 2.11 8.89
C LEU A 4 32.47 2.88 7.99
N ALA A 5 32.31 2.51 6.72
CA ALA A 5 31.33 3.16 5.81
C ALA A 5 29.88 2.85 6.20
N ALA A 6 29.62 1.68 6.77
CA ALA A 6 28.28 1.31 7.25
C ALA A 6 27.85 2.09 8.51
N LEU A 7 28.79 2.71 9.21
CA LEU A 7 28.54 3.53 10.40
C LEU A 7 28.43 5.04 10.09
N GLN A 8 28.55 5.43 8.83
CA GLN A 8 28.40 6.81 8.38
C GLN A 8 26.98 7.08 7.88
N TYR A 9 26.65 8.36 7.77
CA TYR A 9 25.41 8.77 7.10
C TYR A 9 25.36 8.24 5.66
N GLY A 10 24.25 7.66 5.27
CA GLY A 10 23.99 7.17 3.93
C GLY A 10 22.98 8.01 3.16
N PRO A 11 22.69 7.66 1.89
CA PRO A 11 21.62 8.27 1.12
C PRO A 11 20.26 8.09 1.82
N THR A 12 19.39 9.10 1.72
CA THR A 12 18.04 9.09 2.32
C THR A 12 17.18 7.93 1.79
N GLU A 13 17.37 7.57 0.53
CA GLU A 13 16.65 6.50 -0.15
C GLU A 13 17.14 5.10 0.27
N GLY A 14 18.24 5.01 0.98
CA GLY A 14 18.86 3.77 1.41
C GLY A 14 20.10 3.39 0.61
N TYR A 15 20.79 2.37 1.10
CA TYR A 15 22.07 1.88 0.56
C TYR A 15 21.92 1.42 -0.90
N GLY A 16 22.67 2.04 -1.83
CA GLY A 16 22.58 1.82 -3.26
C GLY A 16 22.63 0.35 -3.70
N PRO A 17 23.64 -0.43 -3.28
CA PRO A 17 23.73 -1.85 -3.63
C PRO A 17 22.53 -2.69 -3.15
N LEU A 18 21.92 -2.36 -2.01
CA LEU A 18 20.71 -3.02 -1.53
C LEU A 18 19.52 -2.69 -2.45
N ARG A 19 19.39 -1.44 -2.86
CA ARG A 19 18.31 -1.01 -3.78
C ARG A 19 18.44 -1.68 -5.15
N GLU A 20 19.66 -1.84 -5.65
CA GLU A 20 19.95 -2.58 -6.89
C GLU A 20 19.59 -4.06 -6.76
N LEU A 21 19.95 -4.69 -5.63
CA LEU A 21 19.59 -6.08 -5.35
C LEU A 21 18.06 -6.28 -5.30
N ILE A 22 17.34 -5.37 -4.63
CA ILE A 22 15.87 -5.40 -4.56
C ILE A 22 15.26 -5.22 -5.95
N GLY A 23 15.75 -4.26 -6.74
CA GLY A 23 15.30 -4.06 -8.12
C GLY A 23 15.48 -5.30 -8.99
N GLY A 24 16.65 -5.93 -8.93
CA GLY A 24 16.93 -7.17 -9.65
C GLY A 24 16.07 -8.36 -9.20
N TRP A 25 15.78 -8.45 -7.90
CA TRP A 25 14.87 -9.47 -7.37
C TRP A 25 13.43 -9.27 -7.87
N LEU A 26 12.93 -8.03 -7.86
CA LEU A 26 11.61 -7.68 -8.37
C LEU A 26 11.50 -7.93 -9.88
N ASP A 27 12.54 -7.62 -10.64
CA ASP A 27 12.60 -7.89 -12.07
C ASP A 27 12.48 -9.41 -12.35
N GLY A 28 13.16 -10.23 -11.55
CA GLY A 28 13.02 -11.71 -11.59
C GLY A 28 11.59 -12.22 -11.29
N LEU A 29 10.76 -11.40 -10.64
CA LEU A 29 9.33 -11.65 -10.41
C LEU A 29 8.43 -11.05 -11.49
N GLY A 30 8.99 -10.44 -12.53
CA GLY A 30 8.26 -9.78 -13.61
C GLY A 30 7.80 -8.35 -13.26
N VAL A 31 8.33 -7.76 -12.18
CA VAL A 31 8.01 -6.39 -11.75
C VAL A 31 9.23 -5.51 -12.05
N GLY A 32 9.23 -4.85 -13.20
CA GLY A 32 10.34 -4.00 -13.66
C GLY A 32 10.43 -2.70 -12.84
N VAL A 33 11.16 -2.72 -11.73
CA VAL A 33 11.38 -1.56 -10.85
C VAL A 33 12.87 -1.20 -10.85
N PRO A 34 13.26 -0.07 -11.46
CA PRO A 34 14.64 0.38 -11.38
C PRO A 34 15.02 0.78 -9.94
N ALA A 35 16.29 0.58 -9.57
CA ALA A 35 16.80 0.91 -8.23
C ALA A 35 16.46 2.36 -7.78
N GLY A 36 16.37 3.30 -8.73
CA GLY A 36 15.96 4.68 -8.48
C GLY A 36 14.54 4.84 -7.90
N GLN A 37 13.67 3.85 -8.07
CA GLN A 37 12.31 3.82 -7.56
C GLN A 37 12.15 2.98 -6.27
N VAL A 38 13.26 2.48 -5.72
CA VAL A 38 13.28 1.74 -4.47
C VAL A 38 13.66 2.67 -3.33
N LEU A 39 12.82 2.73 -2.30
CA LEU A 39 13.09 3.41 -1.03
C LEU A 39 13.16 2.37 0.08
N VAL A 40 14.27 2.35 0.82
CA VAL A 40 14.44 1.47 1.99
C VAL A 40 13.95 2.20 3.24
N THR A 41 13.00 1.61 3.92
CA THR A 41 12.41 2.16 5.16
C THR A 41 12.80 1.31 6.38
N ALA A 42 12.64 1.86 7.58
CA ALA A 42 12.86 1.14 8.84
C ALA A 42 11.78 0.07 9.12
N GLY A 43 10.82 -0.10 8.21
CA GLY A 43 9.73 -1.06 8.28
C GLY A 43 8.47 -0.52 7.61
N SER A 44 7.45 -1.37 7.48
CA SER A 44 6.19 -1.01 6.82
C SER A 44 5.47 0.17 7.49
N GLN A 45 5.60 0.32 8.79
CA GLN A 45 4.97 1.41 9.53
C GLN A 45 5.49 2.79 9.09
N GLN A 46 6.81 2.92 8.84
CA GLN A 46 7.36 4.14 8.26
C GLN A 46 6.82 4.40 6.85
N GLY A 47 6.74 3.34 6.03
CA GLY A 47 6.17 3.46 4.68
C GLY A 47 4.71 3.95 4.72
N LEU A 48 3.89 3.39 5.62
CA LEU A 48 2.50 3.82 5.81
C LEU A 48 2.41 5.28 6.28
N ASP A 49 3.21 5.69 7.27
CA ASP A 49 3.24 7.09 7.75
C ASP A 49 3.62 8.06 6.62
N MET A 50 4.66 7.74 5.85
CA MET A 50 5.10 8.57 4.72
C MET A 50 4.01 8.71 3.65
N LEU A 51 3.34 7.59 3.27
CA LEU A 51 2.24 7.61 2.31
C LEU A 51 1.05 8.42 2.84
N GLY A 52 0.72 8.28 4.12
CA GLY A 52 -0.32 9.08 4.76
C GLY A 52 -0.06 10.58 4.65
N ARG A 53 1.14 11.01 5.05
CA ARG A 53 1.55 12.42 4.97
C ARG A 53 1.60 12.98 3.55
N LEU A 54 1.91 12.12 2.56
CA LEU A 54 1.99 12.51 1.16
C LEU A 54 0.61 12.62 0.50
N LEU A 55 -0.33 11.73 0.85
CA LEU A 55 -1.55 11.53 0.09
C LEU A 55 -2.84 11.96 0.81
N ILE A 56 -2.79 12.13 2.15
CA ILE A 56 -3.99 12.38 2.95
C ILE A 56 -4.01 13.83 3.44
N ASP A 57 -4.94 14.61 2.92
CA ASP A 57 -5.34 15.87 3.52
C ASP A 57 -6.39 15.63 4.64
N PRO A 58 -6.50 16.49 5.67
CA PRO A 58 -7.54 16.32 6.70
C PRO A 58 -8.95 16.22 6.09
N GLY A 59 -9.68 15.18 6.47
CA GLY A 59 -11.02 14.86 5.93
C GLY A 59 -11.03 14.19 4.58
N ALA A 60 -9.87 13.95 3.94
CA ALA A 60 -9.81 13.27 2.65
C ALA A 60 -10.34 11.82 2.75
N PRO A 61 -11.14 11.35 1.78
CA PRO A 61 -11.65 10.00 1.78
C PRO A 61 -10.55 8.97 1.48
N VAL A 62 -10.44 7.95 2.31
CA VAL A 62 -9.53 6.80 2.14
C VAL A 62 -10.34 5.53 2.26
N ALA A 63 -10.34 4.71 1.21
CA ALA A 63 -11.02 3.42 1.22
C ALA A 63 -10.16 2.35 1.91
N VAL A 64 -10.78 1.57 2.78
CA VAL A 64 -10.13 0.50 3.55
C VAL A 64 -11.03 -0.72 3.63
N GLU A 65 -10.43 -1.88 3.81
CA GLU A 65 -11.16 -3.12 4.14
C GLU A 65 -11.81 -3.03 5.53
N GLU A 66 -12.92 -3.74 5.75
CA GLU A 66 -13.57 -3.87 7.06
C GLU A 66 -13.76 -5.36 7.40
N PRO A 67 -13.00 -5.88 8.38
CA PRO A 67 -11.92 -5.23 9.15
C PRO A 67 -10.63 -5.00 8.34
N THR A 68 -9.78 -4.07 8.80
CA THR A 68 -8.47 -3.78 8.18
C THR A 68 -7.34 -3.82 9.22
N TYR A 69 -6.11 -3.73 8.74
CA TYR A 69 -4.92 -3.70 9.59
C TYR A 69 -4.88 -2.44 10.46
N LEU A 70 -4.98 -2.64 11.77
CA LEU A 70 -5.00 -1.55 12.75
C LEU A 70 -3.77 -0.64 12.67
N GLY A 71 -2.59 -1.20 12.35
CA GLY A 71 -1.36 -0.42 12.20
C GLY A 71 -1.41 0.63 11.08
N ALA A 72 -2.17 0.39 10.00
CA ALA A 72 -2.39 1.38 8.96
C ALA A 72 -3.27 2.54 9.47
N LEU A 73 -4.38 2.23 10.15
CA LEU A 73 -5.25 3.25 10.74
C LEU A 73 -4.51 4.13 11.76
N GLN A 74 -3.66 3.51 12.59
CA GLN A 74 -2.83 4.23 13.57
C GLN A 74 -1.79 5.14 12.89
N ALA A 75 -1.14 4.67 11.81
CA ALA A 75 -0.18 5.48 11.05
C ALA A 75 -0.83 6.75 10.47
N TRP A 76 -2.08 6.66 10.03
CA TRP A 76 -2.79 7.76 9.38
C TRP A 76 -3.64 8.61 10.30
N GLN A 77 -3.78 8.25 11.58
CA GLN A 77 -4.63 8.97 12.54
C GLN A 77 -4.29 10.47 12.62
N THR A 78 -3.02 10.83 12.54
CA THR A 78 -2.57 12.23 12.57
C THR A 78 -2.93 13.01 11.31
N CYS A 79 -3.16 12.32 10.18
CA CYS A 79 -3.61 12.91 8.93
C CYS A 79 -5.13 13.15 8.88
N GLN A 80 -5.88 12.63 9.84
CA GLN A 80 -7.33 12.81 9.99
C GLN A 80 -8.13 12.43 8.73
N PRO A 81 -7.95 11.22 8.14
CA PRO A 81 -8.73 10.79 6.98
C PRO A 81 -10.20 10.56 7.33
N HIS A 82 -11.06 10.63 6.32
CA HIS A 82 -12.40 10.07 6.38
C HIS A 82 -12.37 8.66 5.79
N TYR A 83 -12.49 7.64 6.65
CA TYR A 83 -12.45 6.26 6.18
C TYR A 83 -13.75 5.83 5.53
N LEU A 84 -13.62 5.15 4.38
CA LEU A 84 -14.70 4.51 3.65
C LEU A 84 -14.50 3.00 3.76
N SER A 85 -15.25 2.37 4.65
CA SER A 85 -15.17 0.93 4.92
C SER A 85 -15.80 0.13 3.78
N LEU A 86 -15.09 -0.89 3.32
CA LEU A 86 -15.53 -1.84 2.30
C LEU A 86 -15.56 -3.25 2.89
N PRO A 87 -16.64 -4.01 2.71
CA PRO A 87 -16.76 -5.35 3.28
C PRO A 87 -15.76 -6.31 2.66
N ILE A 88 -15.42 -7.35 3.40
CA ILE A 88 -14.64 -8.51 2.95
C ILE A 88 -15.42 -9.79 3.21
N ASP A 89 -15.20 -10.79 2.37
CA ASP A 89 -15.73 -12.14 2.50
C ASP A 89 -14.62 -13.19 2.31
N ASP A 90 -14.97 -14.45 2.09
CA ASP A 90 -14.02 -15.56 1.93
C ASP A 90 -13.11 -15.41 0.69
N ASP A 91 -13.49 -14.58 -0.28
CA ASP A 91 -12.72 -14.22 -1.47
C ASP A 91 -11.94 -12.89 -1.33
N GLY A 92 -11.93 -12.28 -0.15
CA GLY A 92 -11.26 -11.01 0.17
C GLY A 92 -12.19 -9.80 -0.01
N LEU A 93 -11.59 -8.64 -0.36
CA LEU A 93 -12.33 -7.38 -0.56
C LEU A 93 -13.50 -7.56 -1.54
N ASP A 94 -14.68 -7.07 -1.15
CA ASP A 94 -15.83 -6.94 -2.06
C ASP A 94 -15.58 -5.82 -3.07
N VAL A 95 -15.15 -6.21 -4.26
CA VAL A 95 -14.81 -5.27 -5.35
C VAL A 95 -16.07 -4.67 -6.00
N ASP A 96 -17.22 -5.32 -5.88
CA ASP A 96 -18.50 -4.79 -6.40
C ASP A 96 -19.02 -3.68 -5.47
N ALA A 97 -18.81 -3.80 -4.17
CA ALA A 97 -19.05 -2.70 -3.23
C ALA A 97 -18.15 -1.48 -3.54
N LEU A 98 -16.88 -1.70 -3.85
CA LEU A 98 -15.99 -0.62 -4.31
C LEU A 98 -16.49 0.00 -5.62
N ALA A 99 -16.88 -0.80 -6.61
CA ALA A 99 -17.42 -0.31 -7.88
C ALA A 99 -18.66 0.57 -7.67
N THR A 100 -19.57 0.14 -6.78
CA THR A 100 -20.76 0.89 -6.39
C THR A 100 -20.40 2.23 -5.75
N LEU A 101 -19.42 2.23 -4.83
CA LEU A 101 -18.92 3.45 -4.19
C LEU A 101 -18.36 4.43 -5.23
N LEU A 102 -17.53 3.96 -6.16
CA LEU A 102 -16.95 4.77 -7.22
C LEU A 102 -18.01 5.31 -8.20
N ALA A 103 -19.02 4.48 -8.54
CA ALA A 103 -20.14 4.87 -9.40
C ALA A 103 -21.02 5.97 -8.78
N SER A 104 -21.09 6.05 -7.44
CA SER A 104 -21.79 7.14 -6.74
C SER A 104 -21.11 8.51 -6.84
N GLY A 105 -19.93 8.57 -7.47
CA GLY A 105 -19.16 9.81 -7.62
C GLY A 105 -18.12 10.03 -6.51
N VAL A 106 -18.05 9.17 -5.52
CA VAL A 106 -17.03 9.23 -4.47
C VAL A 106 -15.65 8.91 -5.07
N ARG A 107 -14.65 9.68 -4.67
CA ARG A 107 -13.26 9.52 -5.16
C ARG A 107 -12.30 9.41 -3.97
N PRO A 108 -12.01 8.19 -3.51
CA PRO A 108 -10.98 7.99 -2.49
C PRO A 108 -9.62 8.47 -2.99
N ARG A 109 -8.79 9.02 -2.11
CA ARG A 109 -7.38 9.34 -2.44
C ARG A 109 -6.61 8.10 -2.82
N PHE A 110 -6.88 7.00 -2.12
CA PHE A 110 -6.39 5.65 -2.43
C PHE A 110 -7.28 4.61 -1.74
N LEU A 111 -7.09 3.36 -2.16
CA LEU A 111 -7.58 2.18 -1.48
C LEU A 111 -6.40 1.47 -0.82
N TYR A 112 -6.53 1.14 0.47
CA TYR A 112 -5.62 0.25 1.16
C TYR A 112 -6.20 -1.16 1.25
N VAL A 113 -5.47 -2.13 0.72
CA VAL A 113 -5.87 -3.54 0.69
C VAL A 113 -4.69 -4.45 1.02
N VAL A 114 -4.92 -5.48 1.83
CA VAL A 114 -3.95 -6.54 2.10
C VAL A 114 -4.33 -7.76 1.26
N SER A 115 -3.76 -7.86 0.08
CA SER A 115 -4.20 -8.82 -0.94
C SER A 115 -3.82 -10.28 -0.67
N CYS A 116 -2.91 -10.54 0.27
CA CYS A 116 -2.50 -11.90 0.65
C CYS A 116 -2.50 -11.99 2.17
N PHE A 117 -3.13 -13.03 2.73
CA PHE A 117 -3.18 -13.26 4.17
C PHE A 117 -3.63 -12.01 4.93
N GLN A 118 -4.78 -11.46 4.53
CA GLN A 118 -5.35 -10.23 5.08
C GLN A 118 -5.30 -10.22 6.61
N ASN A 119 -4.89 -9.11 7.17
CA ASN A 119 -4.85 -8.93 8.62
C ASN A 119 -6.06 -8.08 9.06
N PRO A 120 -7.00 -8.62 9.89
CA PRO A 120 -6.79 -9.81 10.75
C PRO A 120 -7.39 -11.13 10.24
N THR A 121 -8.05 -11.18 9.08
CA THR A 121 -8.89 -12.32 8.68
C THR A 121 -8.12 -13.51 8.12
N GLY A 122 -6.90 -13.30 7.60
CA GLY A 122 -6.13 -14.33 6.93
C GLY A 122 -6.56 -14.64 5.49
N VAL A 123 -7.64 -14.03 5.00
CA VAL A 123 -8.18 -14.27 3.65
C VAL A 123 -7.21 -13.74 2.58
N THR A 124 -7.20 -14.39 1.42
CA THR A 124 -6.43 -13.94 0.26
C THR A 124 -7.37 -13.51 -0.86
N LEU A 125 -7.15 -12.31 -1.38
CA LEU A 125 -7.97 -11.73 -2.45
C LEU A 125 -7.93 -12.61 -3.70
N ALA A 126 -9.10 -13.06 -4.14
CA ALA A 126 -9.26 -13.96 -5.28
C ALA A 126 -8.69 -13.35 -6.58
N PRO A 127 -8.10 -14.16 -7.47
CA PRO A 127 -7.47 -13.65 -8.70
C PRO A 127 -8.42 -12.85 -9.61
N ALA A 128 -9.70 -13.21 -9.66
CA ALA A 128 -10.70 -12.48 -10.42
C ALA A 128 -10.91 -11.07 -9.85
N ARG A 129 -11.00 -10.94 -8.52
CA ARG A 129 -11.14 -9.67 -7.82
C ARG A 129 -9.90 -8.79 -7.96
N ARG A 130 -8.69 -9.37 -7.97
CA ARG A 130 -7.44 -8.63 -8.24
C ARG A 130 -7.47 -7.97 -9.62
N ARG A 131 -7.87 -8.70 -10.66
CA ARG A 131 -8.00 -8.15 -12.02
C ARG A 131 -9.04 -7.03 -12.07
N ARG A 132 -10.21 -7.26 -11.48
CA ARG A 132 -11.27 -6.26 -11.43
C ARG A 132 -10.85 -5.00 -10.67
N LEU A 133 -10.10 -5.14 -9.60
CA LEU A 133 -9.58 -4.02 -8.82
C LEU A 133 -8.64 -3.13 -9.66
N ILE A 134 -7.73 -3.74 -10.44
CA ILE A 134 -6.82 -3.02 -11.35
C ILE A 134 -7.61 -2.29 -12.45
N GLU A 135 -8.64 -2.92 -13.01
CA GLU A 135 -9.52 -2.30 -13.99
C GLU A 135 -10.24 -1.07 -13.43
N LEU A 136 -10.79 -1.16 -12.22
CA LEU A 136 -11.43 -0.04 -11.54
C LEU A 136 -10.43 1.09 -11.26
N ALA A 137 -9.23 0.77 -10.79
CA ALA A 137 -8.18 1.75 -10.54
C ALA A 137 -7.73 2.48 -11.83
N ALA A 138 -7.79 1.83 -12.98
CA ALA A 138 -7.47 2.46 -14.27
C ALA A 138 -8.61 3.34 -14.82
N GLN A 139 -9.85 3.14 -14.35
CA GLN A 139 -11.04 3.87 -14.82
C GLN A 139 -11.33 5.12 -13.98
N HIS A 140 -10.84 5.17 -12.75
CA HIS A 140 -11.18 6.20 -11.76
C HIS A 140 -9.96 6.89 -11.17
#